data_7aaadfb64c3642e212bf96bde49e4555
#
_entry.id   7aaadfb64c3642e212bf96bde49e4555
#
_cell.length_a   1.000
_cell.length_b   1.000
_cell.length_c   1.000
_cell.angle_alpha   90.00
_cell.angle_beta   90.00
_cell.angle_gamma   90.00
#
_symmetry.space_group_name_H-M   'P 1'
#
loop_
_entity.id
_entity.type
_entity.pdbx_description
1 polymer ?
#
loop_
_entity_poly.entity_id
_entity_poly.type
_entity_poly.pdbx_seq_one_letter_code
_entity_poly.pdbx_strand_id
1 'polypeptide(L)'
;MRPSHRWFGLLLLAGCDSNGIVDVVGDLDPPTGLTYRVEASGTPGAPSGVVLRWDGDSDPDLDGWNVYGRDASSGGWSFRASTTSNSYHDNGQPQLQYYVTSYGAGDLESDPSAAVTVDERLALDRPVSLASVSLNAAIALVWSDDSYRNDPNGFAHYRVYATSYDLDRDVCGTVWRLEGTTVAPEFRVGALVNGVARCFGVSAISIEGFESLWSPLTADTPRPDARNVALTARQVANQTAGFRFWRDANGNAKVEANELGRVGSGAAADNDFTIERDPNGRLFLTPIRTGTTVAIYGNRPIGDLTEINVAPGTGYARAPIEALPGWGYVFQMDGPDQFYRYGGLRVTHVGRDLIIFDWSFQTDPGNPELTIAR
;
A
#
# COMPACT_ATOMS: atom_id res chain seq x y z
N MET A 1 -25.81 89.61 28.27
CA MET A 1 -25.20 90.36 29.39
C MET A 1 -23.99 89.57 29.88
N ARG A 2 -22.83 90.14 29.76
CA ARG A 2 -21.56 89.75 30.47
C ARG A 2 -21.74 90.08 31.98
N PRO A 3 -20.83 89.72 32.91
CA PRO A 3 -19.40 89.36 32.85
C PRO A 3 -19.00 88.20 33.79
N SER A 4 -17.87 87.51 33.62
CA SER A 4 -16.47 87.72 34.03
C SER A 4 -16.16 87.39 35.51
N HIS A 5 -15.18 86.51 35.79
CA HIS A 5 -13.83 86.72 36.34
C HIS A 5 -13.22 85.38 36.76
N ARG A 6 -12.12 85.02 36.22
CA ARG A 6 -10.74 84.85 36.70
C ARG A 6 -10.60 84.59 38.23
N TRP A 7 -9.88 83.55 38.58
CA TRP A 7 -8.64 83.74 39.36
C TRP A 7 -7.75 82.44 39.32
N PHE A 8 -6.48 82.77 39.24
CA PHE A 8 -5.27 81.92 39.25
C PHE A 8 -5.09 81.20 40.61
N GLY A 9 -4.48 80.05 40.62
CA GLY A 9 -3.88 79.42 41.76
C GLY A 9 -2.81 78.44 41.32
N LEU A 10 -1.59 78.95 41.18
CA LEU A 10 -0.34 78.21 41.02
C LEU A 10 0.01 77.62 42.38
N LEU A 11 0.18 76.30 42.48
CA LEU A 11 0.95 75.65 43.54
C LEU A 11 1.80 74.54 42.95
N LEU A 12 3.10 74.82 42.93
CA LEU A 12 4.19 73.89 42.88
C LEU A 12 4.22 73.05 44.18
N LEU A 13 4.46 71.77 44.10
CA LEU A 13 5.39 71.03 44.99
C LEU A 13 5.46 69.59 44.62
N ALA A 14 6.63 69.26 44.14
CA ALA A 14 7.53 68.25 44.71
C ALA A 14 7.13 66.80 44.55
N GLY A 15 7.79 66.14 43.69
CA GLY A 15 8.67 64.99 43.76
C GLY A 15 8.19 63.82 44.64
N CYS A 16 7.77 62.77 44.00
CA CYS A 16 8.14 61.42 44.42
C CYS A 16 8.55 60.69 43.16
N ASP A 17 9.80 60.36 43.07
CA ASP A 17 10.31 59.29 42.22
C ASP A 17 9.56 58.00 42.56
N SER A 18 8.59 57.66 41.80
CA SER A 18 8.23 56.29 41.58
C SER A 18 8.83 55.91 40.20
N ASN A 19 9.97 55.24 40.27
CA ASN A 19 10.39 54.41 39.15
C ASN A 19 9.26 53.37 38.96
N GLY A 20 8.18 53.80 38.33
CA GLY A 20 7.32 52.88 37.60
C GLY A 20 8.15 52.43 36.40
N ILE A 21 8.71 51.26 36.52
CA ILE A 21 9.04 50.48 35.35
C ILE A 21 7.71 50.35 34.61
N VAL A 22 7.50 51.21 33.62
CA VAL A 22 6.54 50.92 32.59
C VAL A 22 7.20 49.72 31.89
N ASP A 23 6.74 48.51 32.21
CA ASP A 23 6.97 47.38 31.31
C ASP A 23 6.43 47.90 29.98
N VAL A 24 7.31 48.27 29.10
CA VAL A 24 7.02 48.44 27.69
C VAL A 24 6.74 46.98 27.27
N VAL A 25 5.48 46.63 27.22
CA VAL A 25 5.06 45.37 26.59
C VAL A 25 5.69 45.49 25.19
N GLY A 26 6.74 44.74 24.94
CA GLY A 26 7.50 44.74 23.71
C GLY A 26 6.54 44.42 22.57
N ASP A 27 6.62 45.16 21.48
CA ASP A 27 5.94 44.80 20.24
C ASP A 27 6.70 43.58 19.69
N LEU A 28 6.03 42.44 19.54
CA LEU A 28 6.65 41.25 18.97
C LEU A 28 6.93 41.50 17.48
N ASP A 29 8.11 41.16 17.02
CA ASP A 29 8.45 41.22 15.60
C ASP A 29 7.68 40.14 14.81
N PRO A 30 7.18 40.51 13.59
CA PRO A 30 6.56 39.53 12.70
C PRO A 30 7.60 38.49 12.21
N PRO A 31 7.23 37.19 12.08
CA PRO A 31 8.12 36.19 11.54
C PRO A 31 8.59 36.53 10.12
N THR A 32 9.84 36.17 9.82
CA THR A 32 10.45 36.36 8.50
C THR A 32 10.77 35.04 7.83
N GLY A 33 11.15 35.06 6.55
CA GLY A 33 11.60 33.89 5.83
C GLY A 33 10.55 32.79 5.65
N LEU A 34 9.24 33.16 5.70
CA LEU A 34 8.18 32.16 5.52
C LEU A 34 8.29 31.49 4.14
N THR A 35 8.43 30.17 4.14
CA THR A 35 8.52 29.29 2.96
C THR A 35 7.60 28.10 3.13
N TYR A 36 7.34 27.36 2.05
CA TYR A 36 6.61 26.09 2.10
C TYR A 36 7.30 25.00 1.31
N ARG A 37 6.97 23.77 1.66
CA ARG A 37 7.35 22.55 0.95
C ARG A 37 6.14 21.62 0.87
N VAL A 38 5.86 21.07 -0.31
CA VAL A 38 4.83 20.06 -0.49
C VAL A 38 5.31 18.71 0.08
N GLU A 39 4.46 18.04 0.83
CA GLU A 39 4.72 16.69 1.36
C GLU A 39 3.61 15.72 0.97
N ALA A 40 4.01 14.49 0.65
CA ALA A 40 3.09 13.39 0.43
C ALA A 40 2.38 13.00 1.73
N SER A 41 1.12 12.61 1.66
CA SER A 41 0.33 12.22 2.83
C SER A 41 0.83 10.94 3.49
N GLY A 42 1.32 9.98 2.71
CA GLY A 42 1.76 8.67 3.19
C GLY A 42 0.66 7.79 3.81
N THR A 43 -0.61 8.23 3.75
CA THR A 43 -1.77 7.49 4.31
C THR A 43 -2.97 7.52 3.36
N PRO A 44 -3.77 6.43 3.30
CA PRO A 44 -4.98 6.39 2.48
C PRO A 44 -6.00 7.46 2.90
N GLY A 45 -6.62 8.11 1.93
CA GLY A 45 -7.69 9.07 2.16
C GLY A 45 -7.26 10.43 2.69
N ALA A 46 -5.99 10.63 2.99
CA ALA A 46 -5.44 11.94 3.32
C ALA A 46 -4.74 12.51 2.09
N PRO A 47 -5.15 13.66 1.54
CA PRO A 47 -4.40 14.33 0.49
C PRO A 47 -3.01 14.77 0.99
N SER A 48 -2.11 15.08 0.06
CA SER A 48 -0.85 15.72 0.41
C SER A 48 -1.09 17.03 1.16
N GLY A 49 -0.11 17.39 1.99
CA GLY A 49 -0.11 18.63 2.73
C GLY A 49 1.07 19.52 2.37
N VAL A 50 1.20 20.62 3.09
CA VAL A 50 2.36 21.50 3.02
C VAL A 50 3.02 21.63 4.39
N VAL A 51 4.34 21.67 4.40
CA VAL A 51 5.11 22.10 5.58
C VAL A 51 5.55 23.54 5.39
N LEU A 52 5.07 24.39 6.26
CA LEU A 52 5.50 25.77 6.38
C LEU A 52 6.72 25.84 7.29
N ARG A 53 7.66 26.73 6.97
CA ARG A 53 8.81 27.06 7.80
C ARG A 53 9.08 28.55 7.73
N TRP A 54 9.53 29.10 8.86
CA TRP A 54 9.92 30.50 9.00
C TRP A 54 11.15 30.64 9.89
N ASP A 55 11.74 31.79 9.90
CA ASP A 55 12.86 32.07 10.79
C ASP A 55 12.34 32.23 12.22
N GLY A 56 13.02 31.56 13.15
CA GLY A 56 12.72 31.68 14.58
C GLY A 56 13.14 33.05 15.11
N ASP A 57 12.44 33.54 16.12
CA ASP A 57 12.81 34.70 16.89
C ASP A 57 13.37 34.28 18.26
N SER A 58 14.19 35.15 18.84
CA SER A 58 14.78 34.98 20.17
C SER A 58 14.22 35.98 21.21
N ASP A 59 13.09 36.60 20.91
CA ASP A 59 12.44 37.52 21.82
C ASP A 59 12.03 36.79 23.12
N PRO A 60 12.39 37.24 24.30
CA PRO A 60 12.05 36.62 25.57
C PRO A 60 10.54 36.61 25.87
N ASP A 61 9.77 37.49 25.23
CA ASP A 61 8.31 37.59 25.38
C ASP A 61 7.54 36.73 24.39
N LEU A 62 8.24 35.98 23.52
CA LEU A 62 7.66 35.08 22.53
C LEU A 62 7.25 33.75 23.16
N ASP A 63 5.95 33.42 23.11
CA ASP A 63 5.39 32.12 23.51
C ASP A 63 5.26 31.14 22.34
N GLY A 64 5.14 31.65 21.09
CA GLY A 64 5.01 30.83 19.89
C GLY A 64 4.49 31.59 18.67
N TRP A 65 3.92 30.85 17.74
CA TRP A 65 3.46 31.38 16.45
C TRP A 65 2.04 30.90 16.15
N ASN A 66 1.23 31.79 15.58
CA ASN A 66 -0.08 31.47 15.02
C ASN A 66 0.01 31.39 13.49
N VAL A 67 -0.57 30.35 12.92
CA VAL A 67 -0.63 30.11 11.48
C VAL A 67 -2.02 30.41 10.97
N TYR A 68 -2.09 31.20 9.91
CA TYR A 68 -3.33 31.57 9.22
C TYR A 68 -3.28 31.14 7.76
N GLY A 69 -4.44 30.76 7.21
CA GLY A 69 -4.59 30.37 5.83
C GLY A 69 -5.84 30.94 5.18
N ARG A 70 -5.85 31.03 3.84
CA ARG A 70 -7.05 31.34 3.06
C ARG A 70 -7.07 30.60 1.73
N ASP A 71 -8.28 30.23 1.28
CA ASP A 71 -8.49 29.44 0.05
C ASP A 71 -8.47 30.27 -1.24
N ALA A 72 -8.75 31.54 -1.15
CA ALA A 72 -8.81 32.45 -2.31
C ALA A 72 -8.09 33.75 -2.01
N SER A 73 -7.48 34.37 -3.02
CA SER A 73 -6.75 35.62 -2.89
C SER A 73 -7.59 36.78 -2.36
N SER A 74 -8.91 36.73 -2.56
CA SER A 74 -9.89 37.70 -2.06
C SER A 74 -10.66 37.23 -0.83
N GLY A 75 -10.35 36.02 -0.32
CA GLY A 75 -11.00 35.43 0.86
C GLY A 75 -10.48 35.98 2.17
N GLY A 76 -11.27 35.89 3.23
CA GLY A 76 -10.85 36.14 4.60
C GLY A 76 -9.82 35.13 5.07
N TRP A 77 -8.90 35.59 5.93
CA TRP A 77 -7.96 34.70 6.63
C TRP A 77 -8.65 33.95 7.75
N SER A 78 -8.30 32.70 7.89
CA SER A 78 -8.77 31.82 8.96
C SER A 78 -7.59 31.27 9.77
N PHE A 79 -7.74 31.25 11.09
CA PHE A 79 -6.77 30.62 11.98
C PHE A 79 -6.69 29.12 11.71
N ARG A 80 -5.46 28.58 11.63
CA ARG A 80 -5.19 27.17 11.40
C ARG A 80 -4.68 26.47 12.65
N ALA A 81 -3.65 27.00 13.27
CA ALA A 81 -3.03 26.41 14.45
C ALA A 81 -2.13 27.40 15.18
N SER A 82 -1.85 27.11 16.46
CA SER A 82 -0.71 27.65 17.18
C SER A 82 0.38 26.60 17.32
N THR A 83 1.65 27.02 17.31
CA THR A 83 2.82 26.14 17.45
C THR A 83 3.94 26.85 18.21
N THR A 84 4.74 26.11 18.95
CA THR A 84 5.98 26.59 19.57
C THR A 84 7.21 26.28 18.75
N SER A 85 7.02 25.61 17.58
CA SER A 85 8.07 25.34 16.61
C SER A 85 8.00 26.32 15.46
N ASN A 86 9.13 26.70 14.88
CA ASN A 86 9.22 27.52 13.67
C ASN A 86 8.85 26.76 12.38
N SER A 87 7.93 25.79 12.50
CA SER A 87 7.37 25.02 11.39
C SER A 87 5.97 24.52 11.73
N TYR A 88 5.15 24.37 10.71
CA TYR A 88 3.80 23.83 10.81
C TYR A 88 3.50 22.91 9.63
N HIS A 89 2.90 21.75 9.88
CA HIS A 89 2.45 20.83 8.85
C HIS A 89 0.92 20.93 8.70
N ASP A 90 0.46 21.56 7.63
CA ASP A 90 -0.96 21.59 7.26
C ASP A 90 -1.29 20.32 6.47
N ASN A 91 -1.84 19.34 7.17
CA ASN A 91 -2.24 18.06 6.58
C ASN A 91 -3.53 18.24 5.77
N GLY A 92 -3.56 17.62 4.61
CA GLY A 92 -4.71 17.65 3.72
C GLY A 92 -4.53 18.62 2.55
N GLN A 93 -5.65 19.05 1.96
CA GLN A 93 -5.57 20.01 0.86
C GLN A 93 -5.08 21.36 1.40
N PRO A 94 -3.95 21.89 0.87
CA PRO A 94 -3.40 23.12 1.34
C PRO A 94 -4.28 24.33 1.00
N GLN A 95 -4.21 25.38 1.83
CA GLN A 95 -4.78 26.66 1.52
C GLN A 95 -4.01 27.35 0.38
N LEU A 96 -4.62 28.29 -0.31
CA LEU A 96 -3.94 29.06 -1.36
C LEU A 96 -2.82 29.92 -0.80
N GLN A 97 -3.03 30.52 0.36
CA GLN A 97 -2.04 31.39 0.97
C GLN A 97 -1.97 31.17 2.48
N TYR A 98 -0.78 31.42 3.02
CA TYR A 98 -0.51 31.39 4.45
C TYR A 98 0.29 32.63 4.88
N TYR A 99 0.06 33.07 6.12
CA TYR A 99 0.97 33.92 6.87
C TYR A 99 1.09 33.41 8.30
N VAL A 100 2.07 33.88 9.01
CA VAL A 100 2.35 33.54 10.40
C VAL A 100 2.53 34.83 11.20
N THR A 101 2.07 34.81 12.46
CA THR A 101 2.32 35.88 13.45
C THR A 101 3.07 35.31 14.63
N SER A 102 3.84 36.10 15.34
CA SER A 102 4.38 35.77 16.66
C SER A 102 3.34 36.09 17.71
N TYR A 103 3.21 35.25 18.77
CA TYR A 103 2.34 35.57 19.90
C TYR A 103 3.06 35.40 21.24
N GLY A 104 2.63 36.14 22.25
CA GLY A 104 3.16 36.11 23.60
C GLY A 104 2.08 36.27 24.66
N ALA A 105 2.50 36.48 25.91
CA ALA A 105 1.60 36.62 27.04
C ALA A 105 0.62 37.79 26.90
N GLY A 106 -0.61 37.60 27.39
CA GLY A 106 -1.61 38.66 27.52
C GLY A 106 -2.23 39.11 26.19
N ASP A 107 -2.50 38.18 25.29
CA ASP A 107 -3.08 38.45 23.95
C ASP A 107 -2.18 39.31 23.02
N LEU A 108 -0.88 39.34 23.31
CA LEU A 108 0.09 39.99 22.45
C LEU A 108 0.28 39.20 21.15
N GLU A 109 0.08 39.81 20.00
CA GLU A 109 0.28 39.23 18.69
C GLU A 109 0.93 40.23 17.74
N SER A 110 1.93 39.83 16.98
CA SER A 110 2.65 40.66 16.02
C SER A 110 1.83 40.97 14.80
N ASP A 111 2.30 41.89 13.97
CA ASP A 111 1.87 42.01 12.60
C ASP A 111 2.12 40.69 11.81
N PRO A 112 1.36 40.41 10.73
CA PRO A 112 1.56 39.23 9.89
C PRO A 112 2.92 39.26 9.18
N SER A 113 3.51 38.09 9.03
CA SER A 113 4.62 37.88 8.07
C SER A 113 4.20 38.21 6.63
N ALA A 114 5.16 38.32 5.72
CA ALA A 114 4.86 38.28 4.30
C ALA A 114 4.12 36.97 4.00
N ALA A 115 3.00 37.04 3.27
CA ALA A 115 2.23 35.85 2.91
C ALA A 115 2.95 35.03 1.82
N VAL A 116 2.92 33.73 1.95
CA VAL A 116 3.36 32.80 0.91
C VAL A 116 2.14 32.26 0.14
N THR A 117 2.27 32.15 -1.19
CA THR A 117 1.24 31.54 -2.05
C THR A 117 1.67 30.14 -2.42
N VAL A 118 0.78 29.18 -2.22
CA VAL A 118 0.96 27.78 -2.63
C VAL A 118 0.36 27.64 -4.03
N ASP A 119 1.24 27.64 -5.03
CA ASP A 119 0.83 27.61 -6.43
C ASP A 119 0.47 26.18 -6.87
N GLU A 120 1.06 25.17 -6.22
CA GLU A 120 0.90 23.75 -6.53
C GLU A 120 -0.36 23.18 -5.84
N ARG A 121 -1.53 23.53 -6.34
CA ARG A 121 -2.82 23.04 -5.83
C ARG A 121 -3.51 22.05 -6.78
N LEU A 122 -2.83 21.72 -7.85
CA LEU A 122 -3.34 20.77 -8.83
C LEU A 122 -3.31 19.34 -8.26
N ALA A 123 -4.46 18.87 -7.81
CA ALA A 123 -4.63 17.47 -7.44
C ALA A 123 -4.97 16.66 -8.70
N LEU A 124 -4.12 15.71 -9.06
CA LEU A 124 -4.44 14.74 -10.09
C LEU A 124 -5.60 13.84 -9.65
N ASP A 125 -6.37 13.34 -10.61
CA ASP A 125 -7.33 12.29 -10.34
C ASP A 125 -6.60 11.06 -9.77
N ARG A 126 -7.23 10.39 -8.80
CA ARG A 126 -6.68 9.14 -8.27
C ARG A 126 -6.91 7.97 -9.25
N PRO A 127 -6.09 6.92 -9.23
CA PRO A 127 -6.45 5.66 -9.88
C PRO A 127 -7.77 5.13 -9.30
N VAL A 128 -8.76 4.84 -10.16
CA VAL A 128 -10.11 4.42 -9.72
C VAL A 128 -10.23 2.91 -9.52
N SER A 129 -9.25 2.14 -9.99
CA SER A 129 -9.17 0.70 -9.78
C SER A 129 -7.74 0.28 -9.42
N LEU A 130 -7.61 -0.77 -8.62
CA LEU A 130 -6.36 -1.44 -8.31
C LEU A 130 -6.63 -2.94 -8.26
N ALA A 131 -5.92 -3.72 -9.06
CA ALA A 131 -5.96 -5.17 -9.09
C ALA A 131 -4.59 -5.74 -8.75
N SER A 132 -4.57 -6.93 -8.16
CA SER A 132 -3.36 -7.65 -7.81
C SER A 132 -3.34 -9.06 -8.37
N VAL A 133 -2.13 -9.59 -8.55
CA VAL A 133 -1.88 -10.99 -8.91
C VAL A 133 -0.76 -11.53 -8.04
N SER A 134 -1.03 -12.62 -7.32
CA SER A 134 -0.04 -13.31 -6.49
C SER A 134 1.02 -14.00 -7.35
N LEU A 135 2.28 -13.84 -6.97
CA LEU A 135 3.45 -14.46 -7.57
C LEU A 135 4.36 -15.01 -6.47
N ASN A 136 5.39 -15.76 -6.86
CA ASN A 136 6.39 -16.26 -5.91
C ASN A 136 7.20 -15.10 -5.30
N ALA A 137 7.06 -14.91 -3.98
CA ALA A 137 7.67 -13.82 -3.21
C ALA A 137 7.42 -12.42 -3.79
N ALA A 138 6.30 -12.24 -4.52
CA ALA A 138 5.95 -10.98 -5.16
C ALA A 138 4.44 -10.86 -5.39
N ILE A 139 3.99 -9.61 -5.55
CA ILE A 139 2.65 -9.26 -6.01
C ILE A 139 2.79 -8.34 -7.21
N ALA A 140 2.14 -8.66 -8.33
CA ALA A 140 1.99 -7.77 -9.46
C ALA A 140 0.72 -6.93 -9.26
N LEU A 141 0.86 -5.62 -9.39
CA LEU A 141 -0.23 -4.64 -9.27
C LEU A 141 -0.47 -3.99 -10.63
N VAL A 142 -1.75 -3.79 -10.95
CA VAL A 142 -2.20 -3.06 -12.16
C VAL A 142 -3.35 -2.15 -11.74
N TRP A 143 -3.37 -0.92 -12.24
CA TRP A 143 -4.40 0.05 -11.91
C TRP A 143 -4.85 0.85 -13.13
N SER A 144 -5.92 1.62 -12.96
CA SER A 144 -6.39 2.53 -14.00
C SER A 144 -5.46 3.73 -14.14
N ASP A 145 -5.22 4.15 -15.36
CA ASP A 145 -4.31 5.27 -15.68
C ASP A 145 -5.03 6.64 -15.80
N ASP A 146 -6.15 6.81 -15.08
CA ASP A 146 -6.97 8.03 -15.12
C ASP A 146 -6.16 9.28 -14.80
N SER A 147 -5.26 9.20 -13.82
CA SER A 147 -4.37 10.32 -13.45
C SER A 147 -3.55 10.85 -14.63
N TYR A 148 -2.96 9.96 -15.42
CA TYR A 148 -2.19 10.32 -16.60
C TYR A 148 -3.07 10.74 -17.77
N ARG A 149 -4.17 10.01 -18.02
CA ARG A 149 -5.06 10.29 -19.16
C ARG A 149 -5.74 11.64 -19.08
N ASN A 150 -6.16 12.03 -17.88
CA ASN A 150 -6.92 13.26 -17.65
C ASN A 150 -6.01 14.47 -17.63
N ASP A 151 -4.77 14.34 -17.15
CA ASP A 151 -3.76 15.41 -17.18
C ASP A 151 -2.34 14.88 -17.45
N PRO A 152 -2.01 14.57 -18.72
CA PRO A 152 -0.68 14.05 -19.08
C PRO A 152 0.45 15.06 -18.82
N ASN A 153 0.16 16.37 -18.84
CA ASN A 153 1.16 17.41 -18.65
C ASN A 153 1.44 17.68 -17.16
N GLY A 154 0.45 17.49 -16.32
CA GLY A 154 0.58 17.63 -14.88
C GLY A 154 1.06 16.35 -14.17
N PHE A 155 1.06 15.19 -14.84
CA PHE A 155 1.45 13.91 -14.25
C PHE A 155 2.97 13.73 -14.23
N ALA A 156 3.52 13.31 -13.07
CA ALA A 156 4.93 12.95 -12.93
C ALA A 156 5.12 11.42 -12.82
N HIS A 157 4.50 10.78 -11.83
CA HIS A 157 4.64 9.34 -11.59
C HIS A 157 3.59 8.83 -10.60
N TYR A 158 3.46 7.52 -10.46
CA TYR A 158 2.72 6.86 -9.39
C TYR A 158 3.63 6.51 -8.23
N ARG A 159 3.06 6.48 -7.03
CA ARG A 159 3.64 5.90 -5.81
C ARG A 159 2.87 4.66 -5.41
N VAL A 160 3.58 3.59 -5.08
CA VAL A 160 3.01 2.32 -4.63
C VAL A 160 3.34 2.13 -3.16
N TYR A 161 2.32 1.90 -2.36
CA TYR A 161 2.45 1.72 -0.92
C TYR A 161 1.97 0.33 -0.51
N ALA A 162 2.57 -0.21 0.55
CA ALA A 162 2.13 -1.45 1.17
C ALA A 162 2.11 -1.35 2.70
N THR A 163 1.24 -2.16 3.31
CA THR A 163 1.18 -2.38 4.75
C THR A 163 0.85 -3.85 5.04
N SER A 164 0.80 -4.24 6.30
CA SER A 164 0.28 -5.53 6.72
C SER A 164 -1.22 -5.64 6.44
N TYR A 165 -1.70 -6.88 6.32
CA TYR A 165 -3.13 -7.18 6.24
C TYR A 165 -3.48 -8.21 7.29
N ASP A 166 -4.55 -7.98 8.04
CA ASP A 166 -5.09 -8.89 9.03
C ASP A 166 -6.21 -9.70 8.37
N LEU A 167 -5.93 -10.97 8.07
CA LEU A 167 -6.87 -11.88 7.40
C LEU A 167 -8.11 -12.19 8.27
N ASP A 168 -7.94 -12.22 9.60
CA ASP A 168 -9.04 -12.55 10.52
C ASP A 168 -10.05 -11.41 10.64
N ARG A 169 -9.56 -10.17 10.56
CA ARG A 169 -10.38 -8.96 10.70
C ARG A 169 -10.74 -8.30 9.39
N ASP A 170 -10.15 -8.74 8.28
CA ASP A 170 -10.31 -8.16 6.94
C ASP A 170 -9.95 -6.66 6.90
N VAL A 171 -8.81 -6.28 7.51
CA VAL A 171 -8.38 -4.89 7.61
C VAL A 171 -6.91 -4.69 7.26
N CYS A 172 -6.62 -3.59 6.58
CA CYS A 172 -5.26 -3.13 6.34
C CYS A 172 -4.64 -2.53 7.61
N GLY A 173 -3.34 -2.71 7.77
CA GLY A 173 -2.57 -2.05 8.82
C GLY A 173 -2.54 -0.52 8.64
N THR A 174 -2.08 0.18 9.68
CA THR A 174 -2.05 1.65 9.70
C THR A 174 -0.69 2.25 9.32
N VAL A 175 0.37 1.44 9.33
CA VAL A 175 1.74 1.90 9.02
C VAL A 175 2.07 1.53 7.58
N TRP A 176 1.94 2.50 6.68
CA TRP A 176 2.21 2.34 5.27
C TRP A 176 3.67 2.61 4.95
N ARG A 177 4.21 1.87 4.00
CA ARG A 177 5.56 2.04 3.46
C ARG A 177 5.51 2.25 1.96
N LEU A 178 6.34 3.17 1.46
CA LEU A 178 6.55 3.34 0.03
C LEU A 178 7.39 2.17 -0.49
N GLU A 179 6.81 1.37 -1.40
CA GLU A 179 7.49 0.23 -2.05
C GLU A 179 8.24 0.67 -3.31
N GLY A 180 7.78 1.72 -3.97
CA GLY A 180 8.44 2.29 -5.13
C GLY A 180 7.60 3.28 -5.92
N THR A 181 8.17 3.73 -7.03
CA THR A 181 7.54 4.67 -7.97
C THR A 181 7.64 4.15 -9.39
N THR A 182 6.65 4.50 -10.24
CA THR A 182 6.61 4.10 -11.64
C THR A 182 5.82 5.10 -12.47
N VAL A 183 6.11 5.22 -13.75
CA VAL A 183 5.29 5.98 -14.70
C VAL A 183 4.26 5.10 -15.42
N ALA A 184 4.41 3.78 -15.37
CA ALA A 184 3.45 2.84 -15.93
C ALA A 184 2.31 2.56 -14.93
N PRO A 185 1.10 2.22 -15.40
CA PRO A 185 -0.03 1.86 -14.53
C PRO A 185 0.08 0.43 -13.98
N GLU A 186 1.31 -0.02 -13.75
CA GLU A 186 1.64 -1.35 -13.20
C GLU A 186 2.92 -1.29 -12.36
N PHE A 187 3.02 -2.18 -11.37
CA PHE A 187 4.20 -2.32 -10.55
C PHE A 187 4.28 -3.72 -9.95
N ARG A 188 5.49 -4.25 -9.79
CA ARG A 188 5.71 -5.51 -9.08
C ARG A 188 6.40 -5.25 -7.74
N VAL A 189 5.70 -5.51 -6.66
CA VAL A 189 6.26 -5.51 -5.31
C VAL A 189 6.94 -6.86 -5.09
N GLY A 190 8.25 -6.85 -4.90
CA GLY A 190 9.09 -8.04 -4.73
C GLY A 190 9.60 -8.22 -3.30
N ALA A 191 10.40 -9.27 -3.11
CA ALA A 191 11.02 -9.63 -1.83
C ALA A 191 10.01 -9.82 -0.68
N LEU A 192 8.79 -10.26 -1.01
CA LEU A 192 7.74 -10.56 -0.05
C LEU A 192 7.90 -11.99 0.51
N VAL A 193 7.34 -12.22 1.66
CA VAL A 193 7.29 -13.57 2.27
C VAL A 193 6.02 -14.26 1.80
N ASN A 194 6.16 -15.43 1.15
CA ASN A 194 5.01 -16.24 0.74
C ASN A 194 4.14 -16.60 1.95
N GLY A 195 2.82 -16.50 1.78
CA GLY A 195 1.83 -16.76 2.83
C GLY A 195 1.61 -15.61 3.81
N VAL A 196 2.31 -14.48 3.65
CA VAL A 196 2.10 -13.28 4.48
C VAL A 196 1.29 -12.25 3.70
N ALA A 197 0.04 -12.10 4.07
CA ALA A 197 -0.89 -11.17 3.42
C ALA A 197 -0.45 -9.71 3.58
N ARG A 198 -0.61 -8.92 2.52
CA ARG A 198 -0.27 -7.50 2.44
C ARG A 198 -1.41 -6.72 1.84
N CYS A 199 -1.52 -5.46 2.23
CA CYS A 199 -2.46 -4.51 1.67
C CYS A 199 -1.69 -3.46 0.86
N PHE A 200 -2.25 -3.03 -0.28
CA PHE A 200 -1.63 -2.12 -1.24
C PHE A 200 -2.53 -0.95 -1.54
N GLY A 201 -1.92 0.18 -1.85
CA GLY A 201 -2.57 1.38 -2.37
C GLY A 201 -1.64 2.12 -3.31
N VAL A 202 -2.21 2.86 -4.25
CA VAL A 202 -1.48 3.61 -5.27
C VAL A 202 -2.01 5.03 -5.32
N SER A 203 -1.10 6.00 -5.41
CA SER A 203 -1.41 7.40 -5.68
C SER A 203 -0.66 7.92 -6.90
N ALA A 204 -1.12 9.03 -7.46
CA ALA A 204 -0.42 9.76 -8.51
C ALA A 204 0.25 11.01 -7.93
N ILE A 205 1.39 11.38 -8.46
CA ILE A 205 2.15 12.56 -8.09
C ILE A 205 2.19 13.51 -9.29
N SER A 206 1.83 14.79 -9.07
CA SER A 206 1.96 15.84 -10.08
C SER A 206 3.41 16.26 -10.25
N ILE A 207 3.71 16.95 -11.37
CA ILE A 207 5.04 17.55 -11.62
C ILE A 207 5.41 18.59 -10.54
N GLU A 208 4.43 19.16 -9.85
CA GLU A 208 4.60 20.11 -8.77
C GLU A 208 4.79 19.42 -7.40
N GLY A 209 4.64 18.09 -7.35
CA GLY A 209 4.87 17.28 -6.16
C GLY A 209 3.62 16.97 -5.33
N PHE A 210 2.42 17.37 -5.76
CA PHE A 210 1.18 17.00 -5.08
C PHE A 210 0.81 15.55 -5.31
N GLU A 211 0.38 14.91 -4.25
CA GLU A 211 -0.12 13.54 -4.25
C GLU A 211 -1.64 13.53 -4.35
N SER A 212 -2.17 12.76 -5.28
CA SER A 212 -3.61 12.50 -5.40
C SER A 212 -4.13 11.73 -4.16
N LEU A 213 -5.44 11.65 -4.01
CA LEU A 213 -6.04 10.61 -3.18
C LEU A 213 -5.56 9.23 -3.68
N TRP A 214 -5.57 8.25 -2.79
CA TRP A 214 -5.16 6.90 -3.15
C TRP A 214 -6.26 6.13 -3.89
N SER A 215 -5.86 5.14 -4.68
CA SER A 215 -6.75 4.14 -5.26
C SER A 215 -7.60 3.45 -4.18
N PRO A 216 -8.65 2.71 -4.55
CA PRO A 216 -9.16 1.68 -3.68
C PRO A 216 -8.02 0.79 -3.19
N LEU A 217 -8.07 0.34 -1.93
CA LEU A 217 -7.08 -0.58 -1.39
C LEU A 217 -7.35 -1.99 -1.89
N THR A 218 -6.30 -2.77 -2.09
CA THR A 218 -6.40 -4.20 -2.38
C THR A 218 -5.50 -4.99 -1.46
N ALA A 219 -5.94 -6.19 -1.07
CA ALA A 219 -5.13 -7.10 -0.30
C ALA A 219 -4.79 -8.34 -1.14
N ASP A 220 -3.59 -8.89 -0.94
CA ASP A 220 -3.15 -10.10 -1.61
C ASP A 220 -2.07 -10.81 -0.81
N THR A 221 -1.93 -12.12 -1.05
CA THR A 221 -0.95 -12.98 -0.38
C THR A 221 0.00 -13.57 -1.42
N PRO A 222 1.30 -13.23 -1.39
CA PRO A 222 2.25 -13.85 -2.29
C PRO A 222 2.34 -15.35 -2.03
N ARG A 223 2.47 -16.12 -3.09
CA ARG A 223 2.51 -17.58 -3.03
C ARG A 223 3.63 -18.14 -3.89
N PRO A 224 4.25 -19.28 -3.48
CA PRO A 224 5.23 -19.91 -4.32
C PRO A 224 4.58 -20.42 -5.61
N ASP A 225 5.22 -20.13 -6.73
CA ASP A 225 4.87 -20.65 -8.04
C ASP A 225 6.12 -20.98 -8.85
N ALA A 226 5.98 -21.86 -9.80
CA ALA A 226 7.00 -22.12 -10.80
C ALA A 226 6.35 -22.44 -12.14
N ARG A 227 7.09 -22.15 -13.20
CA ARG A 227 6.64 -22.30 -14.58
C ARG A 227 7.46 -23.35 -15.31
N ASN A 228 6.82 -23.96 -16.31
CA ASN A 228 7.47 -24.89 -17.23
C ASN A 228 8.12 -26.12 -16.55
N VAL A 229 7.47 -26.65 -15.53
CA VAL A 229 7.90 -27.93 -14.93
C VAL A 229 7.48 -29.09 -15.84
N ALA A 230 8.40 -30.00 -16.12
CA ALA A 230 8.13 -31.19 -16.94
C ALA A 230 8.01 -32.45 -16.08
N LEU A 231 6.98 -33.25 -16.34
CA LEU A 231 6.86 -34.62 -15.81
C LEU A 231 6.68 -35.60 -16.96
N THR A 232 7.40 -36.72 -16.89
CA THR A 232 7.32 -37.78 -17.87
C THR A 232 6.32 -38.86 -17.39
N ALA A 233 5.62 -39.52 -18.29
CA ALA A 233 4.74 -40.62 -17.94
C ALA A 233 5.52 -41.71 -17.23
N ARG A 234 4.97 -42.25 -16.15
CA ARG A 234 5.60 -43.31 -15.30
C ARG A 234 6.05 -44.51 -16.07
N GLN A 235 5.31 -44.90 -17.11
CA GLN A 235 5.63 -46.03 -17.98
C GLN A 235 6.88 -45.80 -18.86
N VAL A 236 7.33 -44.50 -19.00
CA VAL A 236 8.48 -44.14 -19.85
C VAL A 236 9.70 -43.86 -18.99
N ALA A 237 9.55 -42.94 -18.01
CA ALA A 237 10.64 -42.57 -17.10
C ALA A 237 10.09 -42.35 -15.68
N ASN A 238 10.03 -43.45 -14.90
CA ASN A 238 9.45 -43.43 -13.56
C ASN A 238 10.10 -42.41 -12.60
N GLN A 239 11.40 -42.12 -12.76
CA GLN A 239 12.15 -41.24 -11.84
C GLN A 239 11.74 -39.76 -11.92
N THR A 240 11.05 -39.37 -12.97
CA THR A 240 10.59 -37.96 -13.22
C THR A 240 9.08 -37.91 -13.44
N ALA A 241 8.33 -38.87 -12.92
CA ALA A 241 6.89 -39.01 -13.15
C ALA A 241 6.02 -38.49 -12.01
N GLY A 242 6.58 -38.30 -10.85
CA GLY A 242 5.85 -37.88 -9.66
C GLY A 242 6.13 -36.42 -9.29
N PHE A 243 5.14 -35.78 -8.68
CA PHE A 243 5.22 -34.40 -8.20
C PHE A 243 4.64 -34.27 -6.81
N ARG A 244 5.28 -33.41 -6.02
CA ARG A 244 4.81 -33.01 -4.71
C ARG A 244 4.87 -31.51 -4.55
N PHE A 245 3.74 -30.89 -4.19
CA PHE A 245 3.66 -29.45 -3.97
C PHE A 245 4.48 -29.02 -2.76
N TRP A 246 4.31 -29.71 -1.63
CA TRP A 246 5.03 -29.41 -0.40
C TRP A 246 5.33 -30.69 0.40
N ARG A 247 6.55 -30.76 0.92
CA ARG A 247 6.98 -31.84 1.81
C ARG A 247 7.57 -31.24 3.08
N ASP A 248 6.84 -31.34 4.18
CA ASP A 248 7.37 -31.02 5.51
C ASP A 248 8.50 -32.02 5.84
N ALA A 249 9.74 -31.64 5.55
CA ALA A 249 10.89 -32.53 5.67
C ALA A 249 11.44 -32.57 7.10
N ASN A 250 11.19 -31.55 7.89
CA ASN A 250 11.69 -31.39 9.26
C ASN A 250 10.59 -31.55 10.33
N GLY A 251 9.32 -31.71 9.94
CA GLY A 251 8.18 -31.94 10.83
C GLY A 251 7.74 -30.69 11.62
N ASN A 252 8.08 -29.49 11.14
CA ASN A 252 7.74 -28.25 11.83
C ASN A 252 6.40 -27.63 11.38
N ALA A 253 5.71 -28.25 10.42
CA ALA A 253 4.46 -27.82 9.80
C ALA A 253 4.54 -26.43 9.11
N LYS A 254 5.73 -25.89 8.88
CA LYS A 254 5.98 -24.63 8.16
C LYS A 254 6.45 -24.92 6.75
N VAL A 255 6.03 -24.06 5.81
CA VAL A 255 6.45 -24.17 4.42
C VAL A 255 7.78 -23.47 4.21
N GLU A 256 8.79 -24.24 3.78
CA GLU A 256 10.13 -23.74 3.47
C GLU A 256 10.44 -23.91 1.98
N ALA A 257 11.27 -23.02 1.42
CA ALA A 257 11.52 -22.99 -0.04
C ALA A 257 12.11 -24.28 -0.60
N ASN A 258 12.95 -24.99 0.19
CA ASN A 258 13.58 -26.25 -0.18
C ASN A 258 12.62 -27.47 -0.10
N GLU A 259 11.41 -27.28 0.39
CA GLU A 259 10.36 -28.30 0.54
C GLU A 259 9.31 -28.28 -0.56
N LEU A 260 9.36 -27.27 -1.43
CA LEU A 260 8.34 -27.00 -2.44
C LEU A 260 8.68 -27.58 -3.81
N GLY A 261 7.65 -27.94 -4.58
CA GLY A 261 7.73 -28.25 -6.01
C GLY A 261 8.68 -29.40 -6.37
N ARG A 262 8.62 -30.50 -5.66
CA ARG A 262 9.58 -31.61 -5.85
C ARG A 262 9.14 -32.57 -6.92
N VAL A 263 10.00 -32.77 -7.92
CA VAL A 263 9.88 -33.83 -8.92
C VAL A 263 10.63 -35.07 -8.42
N GLY A 264 10.01 -36.23 -8.57
CA GLY A 264 10.59 -37.49 -8.11
C GLY A 264 10.00 -38.71 -8.78
N SER A 265 10.28 -39.88 -8.20
CA SER A 265 9.78 -41.16 -8.71
C SER A 265 8.26 -41.23 -8.65
N GLY A 266 7.60 -41.53 -9.75
CA GLY A 266 6.16 -41.75 -9.83
C GLY A 266 5.64 -42.92 -8.98
N ALA A 267 6.53 -43.77 -8.45
CA ALA A 267 6.16 -44.87 -7.52
C ALA A 267 6.22 -44.44 -6.04
N ALA A 268 6.74 -43.21 -5.73
CA ALA A 268 6.85 -42.76 -4.37
C ALA A 268 5.45 -42.40 -3.81
N ALA A 269 5.04 -43.10 -2.76
CA ALA A 269 3.70 -42.96 -2.16
C ALA A 269 3.45 -41.61 -1.50
N ASP A 270 4.50 -40.83 -1.30
CA ASP A 270 4.44 -39.50 -0.72
C ASP A 270 4.28 -38.36 -1.75
N ASN A 271 4.28 -38.68 -3.07
CA ASN A 271 3.92 -37.66 -4.08
C ASN A 271 2.43 -37.33 -4.05
N ASP A 272 2.10 -36.09 -4.32
CA ASP A 272 0.71 -35.69 -4.43
C ASP A 272 0.05 -36.33 -5.67
N PHE A 273 0.77 -36.36 -6.80
CA PHE A 273 0.31 -37.03 -8.01
C PHE A 273 1.46 -37.59 -8.85
N THR A 274 1.10 -38.48 -9.78
CA THR A 274 1.98 -38.98 -10.83
C THR A 274 1.34 -38.79 -12.20
N ILE A 275 2.17 -38.78 -13.26
CA ILE A 275 1.68 -38.85 -14.65
C ILE A 275 1.63 -40.26 -15.12
N GLU A 276 0.44 -40.72 -15.53
CA GLU A 276 0.21 -42.04 -16.11
C GLU A 276 -0.30 -41.93 -17.53
N ARG A 277 0.13 -42.86 -18.39
CA ARG A 277 -0.35 -42.99 -19.75
C ARG A 277 -1.29 -44.17 -19.86
N ASP A 278 -2.47 -43.93 -20.44
CA ASP A 278 -3.43 -45.00 -20.72
C ASP A 278 -3.03 -45.80 -22.01
N PRO A 279 -3.68 -46.92 -22.29
CA PRO A 279 -3.42 -47.71 -23.51
C PRO A 279 -3.66 -46.96 -24.81
N ASN A 280 -4.46 -45.88 -24.79
CA ASN A 280 -4.75 -45.05 -25.94
C ASN A 280 -3.75 -43.90 -26.12
N GLY A 281 -2.74 -43.79 -25.23
CA GLY A 281 -1.72 -42.76 -25.28
C GLY A 281 -2.08 -41.44 -24.62
N ARG A 282 -3.22 -41.34 -23.91
CA ARG A 282 -3.61 -40.13 -23.17
C ARG A 282 -2.88 -40.08 -21.83
N LEU A 283 -2.54 -38.87 -21.39
CA LEU A 283 -1.85 -38.64 -20.11
C LEU A 283 -2.82 -38.19 -19.03
N PHE A 284 -2.63 -38.71 -17.82
CA PHE A 284 -3.48 -38.44 -16.66
C PHE A 284 -2.68 -37.98 -15.47
N LEU A 285 -3.23 -36.98 -14.75
CA LEU A 285 -2.83 -36.61 -13.41
C LEU A 285 -3.50 -37.60 -12.44
N THR A 286 -2.70 -38.46 -11.81
CA THR A 286 -3.20 -39.53 -10.91
C THR A 286 -2.80 -39.20 -9.47
N PRO A 287 -3.73 -38.78 -8.57
CA PRO A 287 -3.41 -38.61 -7.14
C PRO A 287 -2.92 -39.90 -6.49
N ILE A 288 -1.79 -39.85 -5.78
CA ILE A 288 -1.17 -41.01 -5.14
C ILE A 288 -1.30 -40.95 -3.62
N ARG A 289 -0.82 -39.85 -3.02
CA ARG A 289 -0.76 -39.70 -1.57
C ARG A 289 -2.17 -39.80 -0.97
N THR A 290 -2.28 -40.54 0.15
CA THR A 290 -3.52 -40.56 0.94
C THR A 290 -3.86 -39.15 1.36
N GLY A 291 -5.12 -38.74 1.23
CA GLY A 291 -5.56 -37.37 1.51
C GLY A 291 -5.27 -36.35 0.40
N THR A 292 -4.81 -36.80 -0.79
CA THR A 292 -4.72 -35.94 -1.97
C THR A 292 -5.87 -36.22 -2.94
N THR A 293 -6.54 -35.18 -3.36
CA THR A 293 -7.62 -35.17 -4.36
C THR A 293 -7.39 -34.05 -5.37
N VAL A 294 -8.03 -34.18 -6.54
CA VAL A 294 -7.91 -33.18 -7.62
C VAL A 294 -9.28 -32.84 -8.19
N ALA A 295 -9.44 -31.57 -8.57
CA ALA A 295 -10.60 -31.06 -9.30
C ALA A 295 -10.13 -30.28 -10.54
N ILE A 296 -10.94 -30.29 -11.61
CA ILE A 296 -10.78 -29.33 -12.72
C ILE A 296 -11.16 -27.94 -12.23
N TYR A 297 -10.37 -26.95 -12.62
CA TYR A 297 -10.67 -25.56 -12.33
C TYR A 297 -11.51 -24.95 -13.46
N GLY A 298 -12.75 -24.60 -13.12
CA GLY A 298 -13.68 -24.01 -14.09
C GLY A 298 -14.19 -25.00 -15.16
N ASN A 299 -14.71 -24.45 -16.24
CA ASN A 299 -15.33 -25.23 -17.34
C ASN A 299 -14.72 -24.89 -18.71
N ARG A 300 -13.58 -24.23 -18.75
CA ARG A 300 -12.85 -23.82 -19.96
C ARG A 300 -11.34 -23.80 -19.70
N PRO A 301 -10.51 -23.84 -20.76
CA PRO A 301 -9.11 -23.55 -20.63
C PRO A 301 -8.85 -22.16 -20.09
N ILE A 302 -7.77 -21.97 -19.35
CA ILE A 302 -7.30 -20.70 -18.76
C ILE A 302 -6.03 -20.21 -19.50
N GLY A 303 -5.88 -18.91 -19.63
CA GLY A 303 -4.74 -18.28 -20.32
C GLY A 303 -3.46 -18.34 -19.50
N ASP A 304 -3.56 -18.21 -18.17
CA ASP A 304 -2.44 -18.20 -17.25
C ASP A 304 -2.78 -18.88 -15.91
N LEU A 305 -1.76 -19.35 -15.19
CA LEU A 305 -1.90 -19.93 -13.86
C LEU A 305 -2.56 -18.95 -12.87
N THR A 306 -2.34 -17.65 -13.05
CA THR A 306 -2.89 -16.59 -12.19
C THR A 306 -4.41 -16.46 -12.25
N GLU A 307 -5.07 -17.08 -13.24
CA GLU A 307 -6.53 -17.14 -13.30
C GLU A 307 -7.13 -18.12 -12.25
N ILE A 308 -6.29 -18.97 -11.61
CA ILE A 308 -6.74 -19.82 -10.51
C ILE A 308 -6.75 -18.99 -9.22
N ASN A 309 -7.92 -18.44 -8.88
CA ASN A 309 -8.06 -17.51 -7.74
C ASN A 309 -8.44 -18.21 -6.46
N VAL A 310 -9.48 -19.05 -6.49
CA VAL A 310 -10.04 -19.70 -5.31
C VAL A 310 -10.20 -21.20 -5.59
N ALA A 311 -9.75 -22.03 -4.67
CA ALA A 311 -9.96 -23.46 -4.75
C ALA A 311 -11.46 -23.80 -4.75
N PRO A 312 -11.96 -24.66 -5.67
CA PRO A 312 -13.35 -25.04 -5.70
C PRO A 312 -13.79 -25.65 -4.35
N GLY A 313 -15.01 -25.33 -3.89
CA GLY A 313 -15.56 -25.92 -2.65
C GLY A 313 -15.96 -27.38 -2.78
N THR A 314 -16.07 -27.93 -4.02
CA THR A 314 -16.52 -29.28 -4.33
C THR A 314 -15.88 -29.80 -5.62
N GLY A 315 -16.17 -31.04 -5.99
CA GLY A 315 -15.69 -31.64 -7.25
C GLY A 315 -14.36 -32.36 -7.16
N TYR A 316 -13.79 -32.43 -5.97
CA TYR A 316 -12.54 -33.17 -5.74
C TYR A 316 -12.74 -34.66 -5.78
N ALA A 317 -11.87 -35.38 -6.50
CA ALA A 317 -11.83 -36.80 -6.58
C ALA A 317 -10.41 -37.34 -6.49
N ARG A 318 -10.27 -38.59 -6.05
CA ARG A 318 -8.99 -39.28 -6.05
C ARG A 318 -8.77 -40.09 -7.34
N ALA A 319 -9.73 -40.04 -8.26
CA ALA A 319 -9.62 -40.68 -9.56
C ALA A 319 -8.62 -39.94 -10.47
N PRO A 320 -7.93 -40.68 -11.37
CA PRO A 320 -7.14 -40.07 -12.42
C PRO A 320 -7.97 -39.12 -13.27
N ILE A 321 -7.40 -37.94 -13.59
CA ILE A 321 -8.01 -36.92 -14.43
C ILE A 321 -7.13 -36.67 -15.65
N GLU A 322 -7.72 -36.58 -16.86
CA GLU A 322 -6.95 -36.37 -18.08
C GLU A 322 -6.24 -35.01 -18.06
N ALA A 323 -4.95 -34.99 -18.39
CA ALA A 323 -4.17 -33.78 -18.52
C ALA A 323 -4.44 -33.13 -19.88
N LEU A 324 -5.15 -32.02 -19.89
CA LEU A 324 -5.55 -31.29 -21.10
C LEU A 324 -4.74 -29.99 -21.24
N PRO A 325 -4.18 -29.67 -22.42
CA PRO A 325 -3.42 -28.44 -22.61
C PRO A 325 -4.31 -27.21 -22.41
N GLY A 326 -3.80 -26.22 -21.67
CA GLY A 326 -4.50 -24.99 -21.31
C GLY A 326 -5.48 -25.13 -20.14
N TRP A 327 -5.71 -26.31 -19.59
CA TRP A 327 -6.63 -26.48 -18.47
C TRP A 327 -5.97 -26.27 -17.11
N GLY A 328 -6.75 -25.69 -16.18
CA GLY A 328 -6.40 -25.55 -14.78
C GLY A 328 -6.92 -26.72 -13.94
N TYR A 329 -6.17 -27.07 -12.91
CA TYR A 329 -6.50 -28.10 -11.92
C TYR A 329 -6.17 -27.57 -10.53
N VAL A 330 -6.97 -27.95 -9.54
CA VAL A 330 -6.68 -27.66 -8.14
C VAL A 330 -6.57 -28.95 -7.37
N PHE A 331 -5.47 -29.10 -6.65
CA PHE A 331 -5.24 -30.20 -5.72
C PHE A 331 -5.60 -29.75 -4.31
N GLN A 332 -6.35 -30.58 -3.60
CA GLN A 332 -6.61 -30.47 -2.18
C GLN A 332 -5.87 -31.60 -1.46
N MET A 333 -5.09 -31.23 -0.47
CA MET A 333 -4.17 -32.15 0.23
C MET A 333 -4.32 -32.03 1.73
N ASP A 334 -4.39 -33.17 2.46
CA ASP A 334 -4.36 -33.17 3.92
C ASP A 334 -3.01 -32.61 4.42
N GLY A 335 -3.04 -31.62 5.29
CA GLY A 335 -1.86 -31.13 6.00
C GLY A 335 -1.59 -31.90 7.29
N PRO A 336 -0.39 -31.74 7.90
CA PRO A 336 -0.03 -32.39 9.15
C PRO A 336 -0.80 -31.84 10.37
N ASP A 337 -1.43 -30.69 10.23
CA ASP A 337 -2.14 -29.91 11.25
C ASP A 337 -3.67 -30.02 11.12
N GLN A 338 -4.18 -30.99 10.38
CA GLN A 338 -5.61 -31.24 10.11
C GLN A 338 -6.28 -30.20 9.18
N PHE A 339 -5.54 -29.22 8.69
CA PHE A 339 -6.03 -28.30 7.69
C PHE A 339 -5.67 -28.76 6.28
N TYR A 340 -6.54 -28.47 5.31
CA TYR A 340 -6.22 -28.69 3.91
C TYR A 340 -5.13 -27.74 3.43
N ARG A 341 -4.39 -28.19 2.44
CA ARG A 341 -3.50 -27.39 1.62
C ARG A 341 -4.01 -27.41 0.19
N TYR A 342 -3.80 -26.29 -0.53
CA TYR A 342 -4.25 -26.16 -1.90
C TYR A 342 -3.09 -25.87 -2.84
N GLY A 343 -3.05 -26.60 -3.97
CA GLY A 343 -2.09 -26.37 -5.05
C GLY A 343 -2.82 -26.15 -6.37
N GLY A 344 -2.52 -25.04 -7.05
CA GLY A 344 -2.99 -24.76 -8.40
C GLY A 344 -2.01 -25.33 -9.43
N LEU A 345 -2.52 -25.87 -10.54
CA LEU A 345 -1.73 -26.39 -11.65
C LEU A 345 -2.39 -26.00 -12.97
N ARG A 346 -1.61 -25.50 -13.92
CA ARG A 346 -2.04 -25.27 -15.31
C ARG A 346 -1.18 -26.11 -16.25
N VAL A 347 -1.77 -27.02 -16.98
CA VAL A 347 -1.07 -27.77 -18.02
C VAL A 347 -0.84 -26.86 -19.21
N THR A 348 0.41 -26.58 -19.55
CA THR A 348 0.78 -25.73 -20.70
C THR A 348 1.00 -26.51 -21.97
N HIS A 349 1.49 -27.77 -21.84
CA HIS A 349 1.76 -28.64 -22.97
C HIS A 349 1.52 -30.10 -22.61
N VAL A 350 0.96 -30.87 -23.55
CA VAL A 350 0.82 -32.32 -23.48
C VAL A 350 1.51 -32.91 -24.71
N GLY A 351 2.63 -33.60 -24.47
CA GLY A 351 3.36 -34.35 -25.48
C GLY A 351 2.93 -35.82 -25.52
N ARG A 352 3.67 -36.64 -26.27
CA ARG A 352 3.42 -38.06 -26.33
C ARG A 352 3.62 -38.78 -24.96
N ASP A 353 4.69 -38.41 -24.28
CA ASP A 353 5.19 -39.13 -23.10
C ASP A 353 5.43 -38.20 -21.91
N LEU A 354 5.09 -36.88 -22.01
CA LEU A 354 5.31 -35.89 -20.97
C LEU A 354 4.26 -34.80 -21.01
N ILE A 355 4.10 -34.15 -19.86
CA ILE A 355 3.40 -32.88 -19.74
C ILE A 355 4.39 -31.78 -19.33
N ILE A 356 4.08 -30.53 -19.70
CA ILE A 356 4.68 -29.34 -19.11
C ILE A 356 3.56 -28.57 -18.42
N PHE A 357 3.83 -28.07 -17.25
CA PHE A 357 2.83 -27.35 -16.45
C PHE A 357 3.45 -26.23 -15.62
N ASP A 358 2.62 -25.29 -15.28
CA ASP A 358 2.87 -24.27 -14.26
C ASP A 358 2.13 -24.68 -12.98
N TRP A 359 2.70 -24.36 -11.82
CA TRP A 359 2.06 -24.68 -10.54
C TRP A 359 2.24 -23.55 -9.52
N SER A 360 1.35 -23.52 -8.54
CA SER A 360 1.40 -22.65 -7.38
C SER A 360 0.88 -23.38 -6.14
N PHE A 361 1.23 -22.88 -4.96
CA PHE A 361 0.86 -23.51 -3.70
C PHE A 361 0.46 -22.45 -2.67
N GLN A 362 -0.68 -22.66 -1.98
CA GLN A 362 -1.08 -21.82 -0.86
C GLN A 362 -0.37 -22.27 0.41
N THR A 363 0.40 -21.37 1.01
CA THR A 363 1.21 -21.67 2.20
C THR A 363 0.46 -21.54 3.52
N ASP A 364 -0.66 -20.79 3.50
CA ASP A 364 -1.51 -20.61 4.68
C ASP A 364 -2.46 -21.80 4.85
N PRO A 365 -2.43 -22.49 6.02
CA PRO A 365 -3.26 -23.66 6.27
C PRO A 365 -4.75 -23.38 6.18
N GLY A 366 -5.48 -24.22 5.43
CA GLY A 366 -6.93 -24.11 5.31
C GLY A 366 -7.45 -22.99 4.40
N ASN A 367 -6.58 -22.12 3.94
CA ASN A 367 -6.95 -21.01 3.07
C ASN A 367 -7.18 -21.49 1.63
N PRO A 368 -8.41 -21.41 1.08
CA PRO A 368 -8.70 -21.80 -0.30
C PRO A 368 -8.31 -20.74 -1.33
N GLU A 369 -7.92 -19.55 -0.91
CA GLU A 369 -7.59 -18.43 -1.80
C GLU A 369 -6.20 -18.64 -2.41
N LEU A 370 -6.16 -18.96 -3.69
CA LEU A 370 -4.94 -19.17 -4.46
C LEU A 370 -4.44 -17.88 -5.11
N THR A 371 -5.33 -16.95 -5.42
CA THR A 371 -5.03 -15.56 -5.78
C THR A 371 -6.11 -14.69 -5.17
N ILE A 372 -5.75 -13.70 -4.39
CA ILE A 372 -6.71 -12.72 -3.87
C ILE A 372 -6.62 -11.49 -4.78
N ALA A 373 -7.58 -11.33 -5.67
CA ALA A 373 -7.86 -10.06 -6.34
C ALA A 373 -9.16 -9.52 -5.75
N ARG A 374 -9.09 -8.44 -5.00
CA ARG A 374 -10.28 -7.73 -4.48
C ARG A 374 -10.44 -6.38 -5.12
#